data_970261642c9d656ce53836e4f0d31382
#
_entry.id   970261642c9d656ce53836e4f0d31382
#
_cell.length_a   1.000
_cell.length_b   1.000
_cell.length_c   1.000
_cell.angle_alpha   90.00
_cell.angle_beta   90.00
_cell.angle_gamma   90.00
#
_symmetry.space_group_name_H-M   'P 1'
#
loop_
_entity.id
_entity.type
_entity.pdbx_description
1 polymer ?
#
loop_
_entity_poly.entity_id
_entity_poly.type
_entity_poly.pdbx_seq_one_letter_code
_entity_poly.pdbx_strand_id
1 'polypeptide(L)'
;PGLVAPSQSLSITCTVSXFSLTSYGVHWVRQPPGKGLEWLGVIWAGGXTNYNSALMSRLSIXKDNSKSQVFLKMNSLQTDDTAMYYCARDRNYYAMDYWG
;
A
#
# COMPACT_ATOMS: atom_id res chain seq x y z
N PRO A 1 -2.01 12.96 -0.71
CA PRO A 1 -2.37 13.57 -1.99
C PRO A 1 -3.46 14.60 -1.97
N GLY A 2 -4.28 14.67 -0.98
CA GLY A 2 -5.31 15.68 -0.95
C GLY A 2 -6.65 15.14 -1.43
N LEU A 3 -7.44 15.98 -2.06
CA LEU A 3 -8.79 15.63 -2.44
C LEU A 3 -8.85 14.97 -3.80
N VAL A 4 -9.67 13.92 -3.91
CA VAL A 4 -10.01 13.33 -5.20
C VAL A 4 -11.51 13.07 -5.23
N ALA A 5 -12.06 13.02 -6.42
CA ALA A 5 -13.51 12.86 -6.57
C ALA A 5 -13.89 11.39 -6.66
N PRO A 6 -15.13 11.04 -6.31
CA PRO A 6 -15.60 9.68 -6.52
C PRO A 6 -15.45 9.27 -7.98
N SER A 7 -15.26 7.99 -8.19
CA SER A 7 -15.04 7.32 -9.47
C SER A 7 -13.70 7.63 -10.10
N GLN A 8 -12.92 8.52 -9.52
CA GLN A 8 -11.55 8.77 -9.97
C GLN A 8 -10.59 7.75 -9.35
N SER A 9 -9.31 7.95 -9.59
CA SER A 9 -8.25 7.13 -9.03
C SER A 9 -7.48 7.90 -7.98
N LEU A 10 -6.98 7.16 -7.00
CA LEU A 10 -6.05 7.67 -6.01
C LEU A 10 -4.69 7.08 -6.32
N SER A 11 -3.63 7.91 -6.28
CA SER A 11 -2.26 7.45 -6.43
C SER A 11 -1.42 8.06 -5.32
N ILE A 12 -0.75 7.22 -4.56
CA ILE A 12 0.11 7.68 -3.46
C ILE A 12 1.47 7.04 -3.61
N THR A 13 2.52 7.85 -3.41
CA THR A 13 3.90 7.37 -3.42
C THR A 13 4.46 7.43 -2.01
N CYS A 14 5.09 6.35 -1.59
CA CYS A 14 5.76 6.25 -0.31
C CYS A 14 7.24 6.12 -0.59
N THR A 15 8.04 7.12 -0.21
CA THR A 15 9.48 7.07 -0.38
C THR A 15 10.11 6.67 0.94
N VAL A 16 10.87 5.56 0.95
CA VAL A 16 11.44 5.02 2.17
C VAL A 16 12.91 5.42 2.29
N SER A 17 13.34 5.43 3.51
CA SER A 17 14.76 5.65 3.80
C SER A 17 15.14 4.82 5.01
N UNK A 18 16.39 4.41 5.00
CA UNK A 18 16.90 3.70 6.07
C UNK A 18 16.99 2.22 5.85
N PHE A 19 16.23 1.84 4.87
CA PHE A 19 16.27 0.40 4.56
C PHE A 19 16.08 0.22 3.06
N SER A 20 16.41 -1.00 2.60
CA SER A 20 16.26 -1.34 1.18
C SER A 20 14.96 -2.09 0.95
N LEU A 21 14.26 -1.73 -0.12
CA LEU A 21 13.04 -2.44 -0.51
C LEU A 21 13.31 -3.85 -1.00
N THR A 22 14.58 -4.19 -1.25
CA THR A 22 14.92 -5.56 -1.61
C THR A 22 15.03 -6.47 -0.38
N SER A 23 14.96 -5.88 0.82
CA SER A 23 15.11 -6.65 2.06
C SER A 23 13.86 -6.68 2.91
N TYR A 24 12.92 -5.78 2.69
CA TYR A 24 11.72 -5.69 3.52
C TYR A 24 10.49 -5.53 2.67
N GLY A 25 9.40 -6.13 3.11
CA GLY A 25 8.10 -5.83 2.56
C GLY A 25 7.56 -4.51 3.09
N VAL A 26 6.64 -3.92 2.36
CA VAL A 26 5.99 -2.68 2.77
C VAL A 26 4.48 -2.87 2.67
N HIS A 27 3.80 -2.55 3.75
CA HIS A 27 2.36 -2.66 3.85
C HIS A 27 1.69 -1.31 3.64
N TRP A 28 0.49 -1.35 3.14
CA TRP A 28 -0.38 -0.18 3.08
C TRP A 28 -1.58 -0.41 3.97
N VAL A 29 -1.89 0.59 4.79
CA VAL A 29 -3.06 0.56 5.66
C VAL A 29 -3.77 1.90 5.56
N ARG A 30 -5.03 1.93 5.98
CA ARG A 30 -5.76 3.19 6.03
C ARG A 30 -6.61 3.23 7.29
N GLN A 31 -7.02 4.43 7.66
CA GLN A 31 -7.87 4.62 8.82
C GLN A 31 -8.97 5.62 8.48
N PRO A 32 -10.19 5.16 8.28
CA PRO A 32 -11.31 6.08 8.07
C PRO A 32 -11.58 6.92 9.31
N PRO A 33 -12.21 8.07 9.17
CA PRO A 33 -12.49 8.91 10.35
C PRO A 33 -13.28 8.13 11.40
N GLY A 34 -12.78 8.17 12.63
CA GLY A 34 -13.46 7.54 13.75
C GLY A 34 -13.45 6.03 13.76
N LYS A 35 -12.66 5.39 12.90
CA LYS A 35 -12.62 3.94 12.81
C LYS A 35 -11.21 3.44 13.01
N GLY A 36 -11.06 2.12 13.06
CA GLY A 36 -9.76 1.50 13.23
C GLY A 36 -9.00 1.38 11.94
N LEU A 37 -7.80 0.83 12.05
CA LEU A 37 -6.96 0.60 10.89
C LEU A 37 -7.51 -0.54 10.03
N GLU A 38 -7.39 -0.36 8.73
CA GLU A 38 -7.76 -1.39 7.77
C GLU A 38 -6.54 -1.68 6.91
N TRP A 39 -6.14 -2.93 6.85
CA TRP A 39 -5.01 -3.35 6.04
C TRP A 39 -5.44 -3.41 4.58
N LEU A 40 -4.64 -2.83 3.69
CA LEU A 40 -4.95 -2.80 2.26
C LEU A 40 -4.18 -3.85 1.48
N GLY A 41 -2.90 -4.00 1.78
CA GLY A 41 -2.08 -4.95 1.06
C GLY A 41 -0.62 -4.79 1.40
N VAL A 42 0.19 -5.61 0.78
CA VAL A 42 1.64 -5.61 1.01
C VAL A 42 2.34 -5.94 -0.29
N ILE A 43 3.50 -5.34 -0.48
CA ILE A 43 4.42 -5.78 -1.52
C ILE A 43 5.67 -6.29 -0.83
N TRP A 44 6.01 -7.55 -1.09
CA TRP A 44 7.12 -8.20 -0.42
C TRP A 44 8.44 -7.81 -1.06
N ALA A 45 9.52 -8.15 -0.36
CA ALA A 45 10.86 -7.83 -0.85
C ALA A 45 11.09 -8.37 -2.26
N GLY A 46 10.60 -9.55 -2.55
CA GLY A 46 10.76 -10.15 -3.88
C GLY A 46 9.79 -9.66 -4.93
N GLY A 47 8.81 -8.86 -4.54
CA GLY A 47 7.86 -8.25 -5.48
C GLY A 47 6.45 -8.84 -5.48
N UNK A 48 6.19 -9.82 -4.78
CA UNK A 48 4.96 -10.35 -4.77
C UNK A 48 4.13 -9.53 -4.01
N THR A 49 2.89 -9.62 -4.25
CA THR A 49 1.91 -8.81 -3.54
C THR A 49 0.78 -9.65 -2.98
N ASN A 50 0.21 -9.17 -1.88
CA ASN A 50 -1.04 -9.70 -1.36
C ASN A 50 -1.97 -8.52 -1.10
N TYR A 51 -3.26 -8.71 -1.31
CA TYR A 51 -4.24 -7.65 -1.17
C TYR A 51 -5.38 -8.05 -0.26
N ASN A 52 -5.95 -7.06 0.40
CA ASN A 52 -7.23 -7.24 1.10
C ASN A 52 -8.26 -7.71 0.08
N SER A 53 -8.88 -8.87 0.34
CA SER A 53 -9.75 -9.50 -0.64
C SER A 53 -10.98 -8.64 -0.98
N ALA A 54 -11.42 -7.82 -0.04
CA ALA A 54 -12.59 -6.97 -0.29
C ALA A 54 -12.28 -5.83 -1.24
N LEU A 55 -11.01 -5.50 -1.43
CA LEU A 55 -10.62 -4.33 -2.21
C LEU A 55 -9.72 -4.68 -3.39
N MET A 56 -9.34 -5.93 -3.54
CA MET A 56 -8.27 -6.28 -4.48
C MET A 56 -8.59 -5.93 -5.92
N SER A 57 -9.85 -5.91 -6.29
CA SER A 57 -10.22 -5.56 -7.67
C SER A 57 -9.94 -4.10 -7.99
N ARG A 58 -9.76 -3.27 -6.97
CA ARG A 58 -9.54 -1.83 -7.14
C ARG A 58 -8.13 -1.38 -6.77
N LEU A 59 -7.28 -2.28 -6.24
CA LEU A 59 -5.97 -1.92 -5.72
C LEU A 59 -4.85 -2.42 -6.60
N SER A 60 -3.76 -1.65 -6.64
CA SER A 60 -2.52 -2.07 -7.29
C SER A 60 -1.36 -1.49 -6.49
N ILE A 61 -0.40 -2.35 -6.17
CA ILE A 61 0.79 -1.90 -5.45
C ILE A 61 2.02 -2.26 -6.29
N UNK A 62 2.94 -1.39 -6.41
CA UNK A 62 4.08 -1.58 -7.16
C UNK A 62 5.20 -1.00 -6.40
N LYS A 63 6.36 -1.07 -6.95
CA LYS A 63 7.50 -0.38 -6.35
C LYS A 63 8.63 -0.22 -7.35
N ASP A 64 9.54 0.67 -7.03
CA ASP A 64 10.79 0.86 -7.76
C ASP A 64 11.90 0.76 -6.72
N ASN A 65 12.61 -0.37 -6.71
CA ASN A 65 13.66 -0.61 -5.72
C ASN A 65 14.78 0.42 -5.83
N SER A 66 15.13 0.81 -7.05
CA SER A 66 16.26 1.72 -7.24
C SER A 66 15.95 3.13 -6.74
N LYS A 67 14.69 3.51 -6.71
CA LYS A 67 14.28 4.82 -6.22
C LYS A 67 13.77 4.77 -4.79
N SER A 68 13.71 3.60 -4.20
CA SER A 68 13.16 3.42 -2.84
C SER A 68 11.73 3.93 -2.73
N GLN A 69 10.94 3.66 -3.74
CA GLN A 69 9.56 4.14 -3.79
C GLN A 69 8.58 2.98 -3.92
N VAL A 70 7.50 3.09 -3.18
CA VAL A 70 6.38 2.14 -3.25
C VAL A 70 5.15 2.94 -3.65
N PHE A 71 4.35 2.37 -4.55
CA PHE A 71 3.19 3.07 -5.10
C PHE A 71 1.92 2.32 -4.78
N LEU A 72 0.91 3.05 -4.34
CA LEU A 72 -0.43 2.52 -4.17
C LEU A 72 -1.35 3.21 -5.15
N LYS A 73 -2.14 2.43 -5.87
CA LYS A 73 -3.18 2.99 -6.72
C LYS A 73 -4.50 2.32 -6.40
N MET A 74 -5.54 3.13 -6.25
CA MET A 74 -6.88 2.64 -6.00
C MET A 74 -7.82 3.27 -7.01
N ASN A 75 -8.59 2.44 -7.67
CA ASN A 75 -9.52 2.88 -8.71
C ASN A 75 -10.94 2.96 -8.18
N SER A 76 -11.81 3.60 -8.95
CA SER A 76 -13.26 3.61 -8.70
C SER A 76 -13.59 4.08 -7.29
N LEU A 77 -13.02 5.21 -6.93
CA LEU A 77 -13.15 5.72 -5.56
C LEU A 77 -14.61 5.97 -5.18
N GLN A 78 -14.91 5.68 -3.93
CA GLN A 78 -16.21 5.88 -3.32
C GLN A 78 -16.05 6.78 -2.11
N THR A 79 -17.16 7.33 -1.62
CA THR A 79 -17.08 8.23 -0.48
C THR A 79 -16.55 7.55 0.77
N ASP A 80 -16.78 6.26 0.94
CA ASP A 80 -16.28 5.56 2.11
C ASP A 80 -14.80 5.16 1.98
N ASP A 81 -14.14 5.57 0.90
CA ASP A 81 -12.68 5.46 0.81
C ASP A 81 -11.97 6.64 1.48
N THR A 82 -12.72 7.61 1.98
CA THR A 82 -12.14 8.71 2.74
C THR A 82 -11.42 8.17 3.97
N ALA A 83 -10.13 8.47 4.10
CA ALA A 83 -9.33 7.90 5.17
C ALA A 83 -7.96 8.54 5.14
N MET A 84 -7.22 8.34 6.22
CA MET A 84 -5.77 8.58 6.20
C MET A 84 -5.11 7.31 5.71
N TYR A 85 -4.18 7.43 4.77
CA TYR A 85 -3.48 6.29 4.18
C TYR A 85 -2.03 6.31 4.62
N TYR A 86 -1.53 5.15 5.01
CA TYR A 86 -0.17 5.00 5.54
C TYR A 86 0.55 3.85 4.85
N CYS A 87 1.87 3.98 4.74
CA CYS A 87 2.72 2.85 4.39
C CYS A 87 3.60 2.54 5.60
N ALA A 88 3.98 1.27 5.74
CA ALA A 88 4.76 0.82 6.89
C ALA A 88 5.62 -0.37 6.52
N ARG A 89 6.88 -0.35 6.99
CA ARG A 89 7.79 -1.46 6.74
C ARG A 89 7.35 -2.70 7.50
N ASP A 90 7.47 -3.86 6.84
CA ASP A 90 7.25 -5.12 7.54
C ASP A 90 8.34 -5.28 8.62
N ARG A 91 7.97 -5.92 9.69
CA ARG A 91 8.90 -6.15 10.80
C ARG A 91 9.99 -7.15 10.45
N ASN A 92 9.71 -8.06 9.53
CA ASN A 92 10.59 -9.18 9.26
C ASN A 92 11.55 -8.87 8.14
N TYR A 93 12.84 -8.97 8.44
CA TYR A 93 13.88 -8.87 7.46
C TYR A 93 13.75 -10.04 6.48
N TYR A 94 13.89 -9.76 5.19
CA TYR A 94 13.77 -10.79 4.15
C TYR A 94 12.42 -11.49 4.12
N ALA A 95 11.38 -10.77 4.41
CA ALA A 95 10.03 -11.32 4.27
C ALA A 95 9.65 -11.30 2.79
N MET A 96 10.22 -12.22 2.04
CA MET A 96 10.00 -12.29 0.60
C MET A 96 8.91 -13.28 0.30
N ASP A 97 7.79 -12.79 -0.17
CA ASP A 97 6.68 -13.64 -0.55
C ASP A 97 6.36 -14.64 0.55
N TYR A 98 6.35 -14.10 1.76
CA TYR A 98 6.26 -14.92 2.94
C TYR A 98 5.00 -15.78 2.97
N TRP A 99 3.93 -15.23 2.46
CA TRP A 99 2.66 -15.92 2.45
C TRP A 99 2.47 -16.83 1.26
N GLY A 100 3.33 -16.66 0.30
CA GLY A 100 3.17 -17.32 -0.96
C GLY A 100 3.85 -18.61 -1.13
#